data_e7b2ca3a6a765480426feff9c2ab6c7f
#
_entry.id   e7b2ca3a6a765480426feff9c2ab6c7f
#
_cell.length_a   1.000
_cell.length_b   1.000
_cell.length_c   1.000
_cell.angle_alpha   90.00
_cell.angle_beta   90.00
_cell.angle_gamma   90.00
#
_symmetry.space_group_name_H-M   'P 1'
#
loop_
_entity.id
_entity.type
_entity.pdbx_description
1 polymer ?
#
loop_
_entity_poly.entity_id
_entity_poly.type
_entity_poly.pdbx_seq_one_letter_code
_entity_poly.pdbx_strand_id
1 'polypeptide(L)'
;MRQAGRVGSNSMADTLIIEKAIEEIETKTFGVTEQFLKIHKIVYSDNKPKIARVDTDKDDEAIVYFNVEDEKFFLAVYIDTKPNIKVRWTNTEPFHSVYFRASSDTLSLKELAELTKLPSSRGRNKGDKKRPDSKTSILWKESTIDFEPNPEADEFEDKLTKLLDFLEQDKEGILKLVNNADGYIQVYSSFHNGNTLIGGHHLDKNQIKRMSQLKLEIDFDISADGNFFT
;
A
#
# COMPACT_ATOMS: atom_id res chain seq x y z
N MET A 1 23.83 -5.36 -4.97
CA MET A 1 23.91 -5.46 -3.52
C MET A 1 23.60 -4.08 -2.94
N ARG A 2 22.36 -3.78 -2.60
CA ARG A 2 21.98 -2.65 -1.75
C ARG A 2 21.10 -3.22 -0.65
N GLN A 3 21.38 -2.82 0.56
CA GLN A 3 20.96 -3.44 1.82
C GLN A 3 19.45 -3.31 2.05
N ALA A 4 18.89 -4.42 2.50
CA ALA A 4 17.58 -4.50 3.14
C ALA A 4 17.45 -3.51 4.30
N GLY A 5 16.21 -3.09 4.52
CA GLY A 5 15.75 -2.09 5.46
C GLY A 5 16.52 -1.95 6.77
N ARG A 6 16.97 -0.76 7.02
CA ARG A 6 17.45 -0.32 8.33
C ARG A 6 16.25 -0.13 9.27
N VAL A 7 15.95 -1.15 10.03
CA VAL A 7 15.35 -0.96 11.35
C VAL A 7 16.52 -0.62 12.27
N GLY A 8 16.66 0.64 12.67
CA GLY A 8 17.67 0.97 13.67
C GLY A 8 18.05 2.45 13.67
N SER A 9 17.76 3.11 14.78
CA SER A 9 18.03 4.50 15.17
C SER A 9 17.29 5.54 14.32
N ASN A 10 16.12 5.99 14.80
CA ASN A 10 15.56 7.25 14.37
C ASN A 10 16.65 8.32 14.44
N SER A 11 16.99 8.92 13.32
CA SER A 11 17.89 10.07 13.32
C SER A 11 17.20 11.19 14.12
N MET A 12 17.98 12.14 14.65
CA MET A 12 17.41 13.32 15.33
C MET A 12 16.42 14.07 14.41
N ALA A 13 16.67 14.04 13.10
CA ALA A 13 15.78 14.59 12.08
C ALA A 13 14.45 13.83 11.99
N ASP A 14 14.47 12.48 11.98
CA ASP A 14 13.24 11.67 11.93
C ASP A 14 12.37 11.91 13.18
N THR A 15 13.00 12.05 14.35
CA THR A 15 12.28 12.37 15.59
C THR A 15 11.56 13.71 15.47
N LEU A 16 12.24 14.75 14.97
CA LEU A 16 11.66 16.08 14.80
C LEU A 16 10.55 16.10 13.74
N ILE A 17 10.69 15.35 12.65
CA ILE A 17 9.64 15.17 11.63
C ILE A 17 8.37 14.60 12.29
N ILE A 18 8.51 13.52 13.07
CA ILE A 18 7.40 12.90 13.77
C ILE A 18 6.76 13.86 14.78
N GLU A 19 7.55 14.58 15.57
CA GLU A 19 7.07 15.57 16.54
C GLU A 19 6.27 16.68 15.87
N LYS A 20 6.75 17.21 14.73
CA LYS A 20 6.03 18.25 13.96
C LYS A 20 4.73 17.75 13.36
N ALA A 21 4.68 16.48 12.90
CA ALA A 21 3.45 15.88 12.42
C ALA A 21 2.41 15.69 13.55
N ILE A 22 2.85 15.23 14.72
CA ILE A 22 1.97 15.07 15.90
C ILE A 22 1.47 16.44 16.37
N GLU A 23 2.35 17.45 16.44
CA GLU A 23 1.97 18.82 16.80
C GLU A 23 0.83 19.34 15.91
N GLU A 24 0.89 19.08 14.59
CA GLU A 24 -0.18 19.47 13.67
C GLU A 24 -1.51 18.76 13.97
N ILE A 25 -1.50 17.44 14.27
CA ILE A 25 -2.71 16.69 14.65
C ILE A 25 -3.34 17.28 15.92
N GLU A 26 -2.53 17.72 16.89
CA GLU A 26 -3.01 18.25 18.16
C GLU A 26 -3.47 19.71 18.03
N THR A 27 -2.74 20.54 17.30
CA THR A 27 -2.98 22.00 17.20
C THR A 27 -3.92 22.38 16.05
N LYS A 28 -4.01 21.54 14.99
CA LYS A 28 -4.92 21.72 13.82
C LYS A 28 -4.72 23.08 13.14
N THR A 29 -3.47 23.39 12.81
CA THR A 29 -3.12 24.69 12.22
C THR A 29 -3.60 24.83 10.78
N PHE A 30 -3.80 23.69 10.08
CA PHE A 30 -4.37 23.65 8.74
C PHE A 30 -5.87 23.37 8.77
N GLY A 31 -6.63 24.10 7.95
CA GLY A 31 -8.08 23.94 7.85
C GLY A 31 -8.50 22.52 7.43
N VAL A 32 -7.69 21.84 6.61
CA VAL A 32 -7.92 20.42 6.23
C VAL A 32 -7.85 19.53 7.46
N THR A 33 -6.84 19.69 8.31
CA THR A 33 -6.70 18.93 9.57
C THR A 33 -7.92 19.14 10.47
N GLU A 34 -8.34 20.40 10.64
CA GLU A 34 -9.50 20.75 11.46
C GLU A 34 -10.79 20.11 10.92
N GLN A 35 -11.05 20.25 9.61
CA GLN A 35 -12.24 19.68 8.97
C GLN A 35 -12.24 18.15 9.04
N PHE A 36 -11.10 17.51 8.76
CA PHE A 36 -10.97 16.06 8.80
C PHE A 36 -11.23 15.51 10.21
N LEU A 37 -10.64 16.11 11.24
CA LEU A 37 -10.76 15.66 12.62
C LEU A 37 -12.14 16.00 13.28
N LYS A 38 -13.03 16.72 12.59
CA LYS A 38 -14.44 16.85 12.97
C LYS A 38 -15.26 15.61 12.63
N ILE A 39 -14.89 14.90 11.57
CA ILE A 39 -15.67 13.77 11.03
C ILE A 39 -14.97 12.42 11.19
N HIS A 40 -13.66 12.40 11.42
CA HIS A 40 -12.85 11.20 11.62
C HIS A 40 -11.96 11.30 12.85
N LYS A 41 -11.51 10.16 13.34
CA LYS A 41 -10.59 10.07 14.47
C LYS A 41 -9.30 9.37 14.03
N ILE A 42 -8.18 9.85 14.54
CA ILE A 42 -6.89 9.16 14.41
C ILE A 42 -6.84 8.00 15.40
N VAL A 43 -6.27 6.88 15.00
CA VAL A 43 -5.98 5.77 15.91
C VAL A 43 -4.87 6.18 16.88
N TYR A 44 -5.05 5.93 18.18
CA TYR A 44 -4.03 6.15 19.19
C TYR A 44 -3.52 4.82 19.76
N SER A 45 -2.22 4.75 20.03
CA SER A 45 -1.58 3.68 20.79
C SER A 45 -0.66 4.32 21.83
N ASP A 46 -0.75 3.88 23.09
CA ASP A 46 0.04 4.43 24.19
C ASP A 46 -0.06 5.96 24.32
N ASN A 47 -1.25 6.50 24.14
CA ASN A 47 -1.56 7.95 24.16
C ASN A 47 -0.85 8.77 23.07
N LYS A 48 -0.37 8.14 22.00
CA LYS A 48 0.21 8.82 20.83
C LYS A 48 -0.55 8.46 19.57
N PRO A 49 -0.67 9.38 18.59
CA PRO A 49 -1.22 9.07 17.28
C PRO A 49 -0.43 7.92 16.64
N LYS A 50 -1.14 6.90 16.16
CA LYS A 50 -0.53 5.75 15.49
C LYS A 50 -0.10 6.13 14.09
N ILE A 51 1.21 6.08 13.86
CA ILE A 51 1.83 6.31 12.56
C ILE A 51 1.86 5.00 11.79
N ALA A 52 1.35 5.02 10.57
CA ALA A 52 1.41 3.91 9.62
C ALA A 52 2.78 3.84 8.94
N ARG A 53 3.31 5.00 8.51
CA ARG A 53 4.63 5.14 7.88
C ARG A 53 5.14 6.58 8.03
N VAL A 54 6.46 6.71 8.09
CA VAL A 54 7.19 7.95 7.81
C VAL A 54 7.94 7.73 6.51
N ASP A 55 7.58 8.47 5.48
CA ASP A 55 8.25 8.45 4.18
C ASP A 55 9.28 9.57 4.14
N THR A 56 10.52 9.21 3.86
CA THR A 56 11.67 10.14 3.71
C THR A 56 12.46 9.82 2.44
N ASP A 57 11.81 9.21 1.45
CA ASP A 57 12.46 8.79 0.20
C ASP A 57 12.86 10.00 -0.67
N LYS A 58 12.25 11.17 -0.45
CA LYS A 58 12.61 12.45 -1.09
C LYS A 58 13.54 13.27 -0.19
N ASP A 59 14.52 13.94 -0.80
CA ASP A 59 15.59 14.66 -0.08
C ASP A 59 15.13 15.93 0.69
N ASP A 60 14.03 16.56 0.25
CA ASP A 60 13.53 17.83 0.75
C ASP A 60 12.12 17.77 1.33
N GLU A 61 11.52 16.57 1.33
CA GLU A 61 10.17 16.31 1.81
C GLU A 61 10.13 15.05 2.66
N ALA A 62 9.30 15.07 3.70
CA ALA A 62 8.87 13.87 4.41
C ALA A 62 7.33 13.84 4.47
N ILE A 63 6.76 12.63 4.51
CA ILE A 63 5.32 12.42 4.65
C ILE A 63 5.08 11.50 5.84
N VAL A 64 4.24 11.94 6.78
CA VAL A 64 3.84 11.12 7.95
C VAL A 64 2.39 10.72 7.78
N TYR A 65 2.15 9.41 7.63
CA TYR A 65 0.83 8.82 7.46
C TYR A 65 0.26 8.39 8.81
N PHE A 66 -0.92 8.87 9.17
CA PHE A 66 -1.63 8.51 10.39
C PHE A 66 -2.79 7.58 10.08
N ASN A 67 -2.92 6.49 10.88
CA ASN A 67 -4.07 5.59 10.79
C ASN A 67 -5.34 6.28 11.27
N VAL A 68 -6.42 6.08 10.52
CA VAL A 68 -7.78 6.58 10.83
C VAL A 68 -8.61 5.43 11.39
N GLU A 69 -9.42 5.68 12.44
CA GLU A 69 -10.27 4.66 13.06
C GLU A 69 -11.30 4.14 12.05
N ASP A 70 -11.40 2.80 11.97
CA ASP A 70 -12.34 2.06 11.11
C ASP A 70 -12.19 2.31 9.61
N GLU A 71 -11.14 3.04 9.18
CA GLU A 71 -10.89 3.38 7.80
C GLU A 71 -9.56 2.82 7.29
N LYS A 72 -9.44 2.68 5.97
CA LYS A 72 -8.19 2.25 5.34
C LYS A 72 -7.32 3.41 4.89
N PHE A 73 -7.92 4.50 4.37
CA PHE A 73 -7.19 5.70 3.98
C PHE A 73 -6.49 6.36 5.18
N PHE A 74 -5.60 7.28 4.92
CA PHE A 74 -4.76 7.93 5.92
C PHE A 74 -5.04 9.44 5.98
N LEU A 75 -4.73 10.06 7.12
CA LEU A 75 -4.41 11.47 7.16
C LEU A 75 -2.89 11.62 7.04
N ALA A 76 -2.40 12.33 6.04
CA ALA A 76 -0.99 12.55 5.79
C ALA A 76 -0.59 14.00 6.11
N VAL A 77 0.54 14.15 6.80
CA VAL A 77 1.18 15.43 7.09
C VAL A 77 2.44 15.53 6.27
N TYR A 78 2.48 16.51 5.37
CA TYR A 78 3.62 16.80 4.49
C TYR A 78 4.55 17.80 5.14
N ILE A 79 5.82 17.50 5.19
CA ILE A 79 6.83 18.23 5.93
C ILE A 79 7.99 18.59 5.00
N ASP A 80 8.30 19.87 4.87
CA ASP A 80 9.56 20.30 4.28
C ASP A 80 10.69 19.93 5.24
N THR A 81 11.75 19.28 4.73
CA THR A 81 12.92 18.91 5.52
C THR A 81 14.08 19.90 5.35
N LYS A 82 14.02 20.75 4.33
CA LYS A 82 15.03 21.79 4.02
C LYS A 82 14.35 23.11 3.65
N PRO A 83 14.92 24.29 3.99
CA PRO A 83 16.10 24.47 4.87
C PRO A 83 15.81 24.21 6.35
N ASN A 84 14.53 24.17 6.74
CA ASN A 84 14.08 23.91 8.11
C ASN A 84 12.95 22.90 8.09
N ILE A 85 12.87 22.07 9.12
CA ILE A 85 11.77 21.10 9.28
C ILE A 85 10.51 21.84 9.70
N LYS A 86 9.48 21.85 8.82
CA LYS A 86 8.19 22.50 9.07
C LYS A 86 7.07 21.78 8.33
N VAL A 87 5.87 21.77 8.91
CA VAL A 87 4.67 21.29 8.22
C VAL A 87 4.37 22.23 7.06
N ARG A 88 4.19 21.67 5.87
CA ARG A 88 3.85 22.37 4.65
C ARG A 88 2.35 22.38 4.40
N TRP A 89 1.70 21.19 4.53
CA TRP A 89 0.27 21.00 4.36
C TRP A 89 -0.17 19.64 4.90
N THR A 90 -1.47 19.40 4.90
CA THR A 90 -2.08 18.12 5.24
C THR A 90 -3.08 17.72 4.17
N ASN A 91 -3.26 16.40 3.96
CA ASN A 91 -4.22 15.85 3.02
C ASN A 91 -4.71 14.48 3.47
N THR A 92 -5.81 14.03 2.88
CA THR A 92 -6.19 12.62 2.96
C THR A 92 -5.48 11.84 1.86
N GLU A 93 -4.78 10.78 2.26
CA GLU A 93 -4.09 9.92 1.32
C GLU A 93 -4.78 8.56 1.23
N PRO A 94 -4.98 8.02 0.02
CA PRO A 94 -5.63 6.73 -0.15
C PRO A 94 -4.76 5.59 0.37
N PHE A 95 -5.42 4.52 0.78
CA PHE A 95 -4.75 3.23 0.96
C PHE A 95 -4.65 2.54 -0.40
N HIS A 96 -3.48 2.00 -0.69
CA HIS A 96 -3.23 1.16 -1.85
C HIS A 96 -2.67 -0.19 -1.43
N SER A 97 -3.22 -1.29 -1.98
CA SER A 97 -2.60 -2.61 -1.99
C SER A 97 -2.32 -2.97 -3.45
N VAL A 98 -1.05 -3.15 -3.78
CA VAL A 98 -0.58 -3.43 -5.14
C VAL A 98 0.22 -4.72 -5.12
N TYR A 99 -0.32 -5.76 -5.74
CA TYR A 99 0.30 -7.08 -5.73
C TYR A 99 0.12 -7.82 -7.05
N PHE A 100 1.09 -8.66 -7.38
CA PHE A 100 0.92 -9.65 -8.44
C PHE A 100 0.22 -10.86 -7.87
N ARG A 101 -0.81 -11.34 -8.56
CA ARG A 101 -1.54 -12.58 -8.29
C ARG A 101 -1.40 -13.53 -9.45
N ALA A 102 -1.16 -14.80 -9.16
CA ALA A 102 -1.38 -15.87 -10.12
C ALA A 102 -2.41 -16.85 -9.54
N SER A 103 -3.44 -17.21 -10.32
CA SER A 103 -4.51 -18.12 -9.93
C SER A 103 -4.63 -19.30 -10.89
N SER A 104 -4.99 -20.47 -10.36
CA SER A 104 -5.19 -21.67 -11.15
C SER A 104 -6.27 -22.55 -10.55
N ASP A 105 -7.11 -23.13 -11.41
CA ASP A 105 -8.09 -24.14 -11.04
C ASP A 105 -7.53 -25.57 -11.10
N THR A 106 -6.32 -25.75 -11.66
CA THR A 106 -5.65 -27.04 -11.85
C THR A 106 -4.42 -27.21 -10.98
N LEU A 107 -3.60 -26.17 -10.79
CA LEU A 107 -2.39 -26.21 -9.99
C LEU A 107 -2.69 -25.93 -8.51
N SER A 108 -1.99 -26.65 -7.63
CA SER A 108 -1.97 -26.34 -6.19
C SER A 108 -1.09 -25.14 -5.87
N LEU A 109 -1.24 -24.56 -4.67
CA LEU A 109 -0.34 -23.48 -4.19
C LEU A 109 1.14 -23.90 -4.23
N LYS A 110 1.43 -25.15 -3.89
CA LYS A 110 2.80 -25.67 -3.92
C LYS A 110 3.36 -25.69 -5.35
N GLU A 111 2.60 -26.19 -6.32
CA GLU A 111 3.01 -26.20 -7.73
C GLU A 111 3.17 -24.79 -8.29
N LEU A 112 2.29 -23.84 -7.92
CA LEU A 112 2.47 -22.41 -8.27
C LEU A 112 3.76 -21.85 -7.68
N ALA A 113 4.07 -22.14 -6.43
CA ALA A 113 5.29 -21.67 -5.77
C ALA A 113 6.57 -22.24 -6.39
N GLU A 114 6.53 -23.46 -6.93
CA GLU A 114 7.66 -24.11 -7.60
C GLU A 114 8.01 -23.49 -8.98
N LEU A 115 7.10 -22.66 -9.55
CA LEU A 115 7.34 -21.99 -10.83
C LEU A 115 8.27 -20.79 -10.71
N THR A 116 8.47 -20.23 -9.52
CA THR A 116 9.33 -19.04 -9.28
C THR A 116 10.22 -19.26 -8.06
N LYS A 117 11.31 -18.49 -8.00
CA LYS A 117 12.23 -18.45 -6.85
C LYS A 117 11.85 -17.34 -5.85
N LEU A 118 10.87 -16.50 -6.19
CA LEU A 118 10.47 -15.39 -5.33
C LEU A 118 9.64 -15.89 -4.15
N PRO A 119 9.86 -15.38 -2.94
CA PRO A 119 9.03 -15.69 -1.79
C PRO A 119 7.65 -15.03 -1.95
N SER A 120 6.58 -15.81 -1.83
CA SER A 120 5.21 -15.28 -1.84
C SER A 120 4.85 -14.61 -0.53
N SER A 121 4.01 -13.58 -0.61
CA SER A 121 3.48 -12.89 0.56
C SER A 121 2.33 -13.66 1.21
N ARG A 122 1.50 -14.30 0.38
CA ARG A 122 0.35 -15.11 0.81
C ARG A 122 -0.07 -16.08 -0.30
N GLY A 123 -0.89 -17.07 0.07
CA GLY A 123 -1.47 -18.01 -0.88
C GLY A 123 -2.54 -18.88 -0.26
N ARG A 124 -3.28 -19.61 -1.09
CA ARG A 124 -4.32 -20.57 -0.68
C ARG A 124 -4.48 -21.66 -1.71
N ASN A 125 -5.00 -22.79 -1.29
CA ASN A 125 -5.37 -23.89 -2.20
C ASN A 125 -6.84 -23.82 -2.63
N LYS A 126 -7.10 -24.31 -3.81
CA LYS A 126 -8.45 -24.74 -4.21
C LYS A 126 -8.97 -25.74 -3.18
N GLY A 127 -10.21 -25.55 -2.74
CA GLY A 127 -10.84 -26.39 -1.73
C GLY A 127 -10.62 -25.94 -0.28
N ASP A 128 -9.75 -24.99 -0.01
CA ASP A 128 -9.64 -24.37 1.31
C ASP A 128 -10.92 -23.61 1.67
N LYS A 129 -11.30 -23.60 2.96
CA LYS A 129 -12.46 -22.82 3.43
C LYS A 129 -12.20 -21.32 3.31
N LYS A 130 -13.15 -20.56 2.73
CA LYS A 130 -13.07 -19.09 2.67
C LYS A 130 -13.07 -18.44 4.05
N ARG A 131 -13.77 -19.06 5.02
CA ARG A 131 -13.79 -18.65 6.43
C ARG A 131 -13.58 -19.88 7.29
N PRO A 132 -12.41 -20.03 7.94
CA PRO A 132 -12.08 -21.22 8.73
C PRO A 132 -13.11 -21.52 9.81
N ASP A 133 -13.64 -20.49 10.47
CA ASP A 133 -14.54 -20.59 11.63
C ASP A 133 -16.04 -20.63 11.25
N SER A 134 -16.35 -20.56 9.93
CA SER A 134 -17.75 -20.58 9.48
C SER A 134 -18.30 -21.98 9.42
N LYS A 135 -19.54 -22.14 9.92
CA LYS A 135 -20.33 -23.38 9.76
C LYS A 135 -20.73 -23.64 8.31
N THR A 136 -20.75 -22.59 7.46
CA THR A 136 -21.00 -22.70 6.02
C THR A 136 -19.69 -22.93 5.28
N SER A 137 -19.57 -24.09 4.63
CA SER A 137 -18.36 -24.50 3.91
C SER A 137 -18.28 -23.91 2.50
N ILE A 138 -18.19 -22.59 2.37
CA ILE A 138 -17.84 -21.98 1.08
C ILE A 138 -16.35 -22.22 0.87
N LEU A 139 -16.02 -22.94 -0.21
CA LEU A 139 -14.64 -23.27 -0.56
C LEU A 139 -14.11 -22.33 -1.65
N TRP A 140 -12.80 -22.16 -1.66
CA TRP A 140 -12.12 -21.50 -2.76
C TRP A 140 -12.17 -22.36 -4.02
N LYS A 141 -12.46 -21.76 -5.15
CA LYS A 141 -12.57 -22.45 -6.44
C LYS A 141 -11.22 -22.61 -7.13
N GLU A 142 -10.24 -21.81 -6.73
CA GLU A 142 -8.90 -21.75 -7.33
C GLU A 142 -7.84 -21.67 -6.24
N SER A 143 -6.66 -22.19 -6.55
CA SER A 143 -5.43 -21.92 -5.81
C SER A 143 -4.89 -20.58 -6.24
N THR A 144 -4.33 -19.80 -5.31
CA THR A 144 -3.70 -18.50 -5.64
C THR A 144 -2.37 -18.36 -4.92
N ILE A 145 -1.46 -17.63 -5.55
CA ILE A 145 -0.22 -17.15 -4.96
C ILE A 145 -0.11 -15.64 -5.21
N ASP A 146 0.19 -14.87 -4.16
CA ASP A 146 0.27 -13.41 -4.22
C ASP A 146 1.66 -12.94 -3.79
N PHE A 147 2.13 -11.86 -4.43
CA PHE A 147 3.40 -11.19 -4.15
C PHE A 147 3.15 -9.70 -3.92
N GLU A 148 3.30 -9.25 -2.69
CA GLU A 148 3.09 -7.87 -2.23
C GLU A 148 4.34 -7.42 -1.44
N PRO A 149 5.40 -6.95 -2.12
CA PRO A 149 6.66 -6.61 -1.46
C PRO A 149 6.58 -5.33 -0.61
N ASN A 150 5.60 -4.46 -0.87
CA ASN A 150 5.39 -3.23 -0.12
C ASN A 150 3.94 -3.13 0.41
N PRO A 151 3.63 -3.72 1.58
CA PRO A 151 2.29 -3.63 2.19
C PRO A 151 2.05 -2.32 2.95
N GLU A 152 3.07 -1.49 3.17
CA GLU A 152 2.97 -0.25 3.95
C GLU A 152 2.21 0.86 3.22
N ALA A 153 1.86 1.95 3.91
CA ALA A 153 1.31 3.17 3.29
C ALA A 153 2.33 3.72 2.29
N ASP A 154 1.89 4.01 1.06
CA ASP A 154 2.75 4.51 -0.01
C ASP A 154 1.90 4.96 -1.19
N GLU A 155 2.45 5.81 -2.06
CA GLU A 155 1.84 6.20 -3.32
C GLU A 155 1.72 4.98 -4.26
N PHE A 156 0.66 4.94 -5.10
CA PHE A 156 0.43 3.84 -6.03
C PHE A 156 1.62 3.62 -6.97
N GLU A 157 2.18 4.70 -7.51
CA GLU A 157 3.27 4.69 -8.48
C GLU A 157 4.54 4.05 -7.89
N ASP A 158 4.82 4.35 -6.61
CA ASP A 158 5.98 3.79 -5.90
C ASP A 158 5.75 2.31 -5.55
N LYS A 159 4.54 1.94 -5.12
CA LYS A 159 4.17 0.53 -4.89
C LYS A 159 4.30 -0.30 -6.16
N LEU A 160 3.79 0.22 -7.29
CA LEU A 160 3.90 -0.49 -8.58
C LEU A 160 5.35 -0.63 -9.01
N THR A 161 6.16 0.41 -8.86
CA THR A 161 7.58 0.35 -9.17
C THR A 161 8.30 -0.69 -8.32
N LYS A 162 8.08 -0.69 -7.00
CA LYS A 162 8.65 -1.66 -6.06
C LYS A 162 8.18 -3.10 -6.37
N LEU A 163 6.92 -3.27 -6.76
CA LEU A 163 6.42 -4.57 -7.21
C LEU A 163 7.15 -5.05 -8.47
N LEU A 164 7.28 -4.20 -9.49
CA LEU A 164 7.98 -4.55 -10.72
C LEU A 164 9.45 -4.85 -10.46
N ASP A 165 10.14 -4.07 -9.61
CA ASP A 165 11.52 -4.34 -9.19
C ASP A 165 11.66 -5.70 -8.52
N PHE A 166 10.69 -6.10 -7.72
CA PHE A 166 10.66 -7.40 -7.07
C PHE A 166 10.43 -8.54 -8.07
N LEU A 167 9.42 -8.42 -8.95
CA LEU A 167 9.10 -9.45 -9.94
C LEU A 167 10.23 -9.67 -10.95
N GLU A 168 10.95 -8.61 -11.30
CA GLU A 168 12.07 -8.67 -12.25
C GLU A 168 13.30 -9.39 -11.70
N GLN A 169 13.37 -9.70 -10.40
CA GLN A 169 14.43 -10.54 -9.84
C GLN A 169 14.33 -12.01 -10.31
N ASP A 170 13.15 -12.45 -10.76
CA ASP A 170 12.95 -13.77 -11.39
C ASP A 170 11.98 -13.71 -12.57
N LYS A 171 12.36 -12.97 -13.62
CA LYS A 171 11.54 -12.78 -14.82
C LYS A 171 11.08 -14.09 -15.45
N GLU A 172 11.96 -15.10 -15.48
CA GLU A 172 11.63 -16.42 -16.04
C GLU A 172 10.56 -17.13 -15.21
N GLY A 173 10.66 -17.08 -13.89
CA GLY A 173 9.66 -17.65 -12.97
C GLY A 173 8.32 -16.96 -13.11
N ILE A 174 8.30 -15.63 -13.19
CA ILE A 174 7.05 -14.85 -13.37
C ILE A 174 6.41 -15.17 -14.73
N LEU A 175 7.19 -15.25 -15.81
CA LEU A 175 6.66 -15.66 -17.13
C LEU A 175 6.12 -17.10 -17.12
N LYS A 176 6.70 -18.03 -16.34
CA LYS A 176 6.14 -19.35 -16.13
C LYS A 176 4.81 -19.30 -15.39
N LEU A 177 4.69 -18.49 -14.34
CA LEU A 177 3.43 -18.28 -13.63
C LEU A 177 2.35 -17.75 -14.58
N VAL A 178 2.64 -16.69 -15.33
CA VAL A 178 1.68 -16.11 -16.29
C VAL A 178 1.28 -17.07 -17.41
N ASN A 179 2.19 -17.94 -17.88
CA ASN A 179 1.89 -18.89 -18.95
C ASN A 179 1.12 -20.15 -18.47
N ASN A 180 1.20 -20.51 -17.18
CA ASN A 180 0.58 -21.72 -16.63
C ASN A 180 -0.59 -21.43 -15.68
N ALA A 181 -0.79 -20.16 -15.32
CA ALA A 181 -1.84 -19.68 -14.44
C ALA A 181 -2.34 -18.33 -14.95
N ASP A 182 -3.48 -17.88 -14.45
CA ASP A 182 -3.99 -16.52 -14.71
C ASP A 182 -3.23 -15.53 -13.83
N GLY A 183 -2.30 -14.80 -14.46
CA GLY A 183 -1.36 -13.90 -13.76
C GLY A 183 -1.57 -12.44 -14.12
N TYR A 184 -1.89 -11.59 -13.11
CA TYR A 184 -2.14 -10.17 -13.28
C TYR A 184 -1.73 -9.35 -12.05
N ILE A 185 -1.59 -8.04 -12.21
CA ILE A 185 -1.42 -7.11 -11.10
C ILE A 185 -2.80 -6.68 -10.61
N GLN A 186 -3.09 -6.92 -9.34
CA GLN A 186 -4.28 -6.41 -8.67
C GLN A 186 -3.92 -5.15 -7.91
N VAL A 187 -4.70 -4.11 -8.12
CA VAL A 187 -4.67 -2.86 -7.36
C VAL A 187 -5.99 -2.71 -6.62
N TYR A 188 -5.93 -2.62 -5.31
CA TYR A 188 -7.06 -2.20 -4.49
C TYR A 188 -6.74 -0.83 -3.91
N SER A 189 -7.67 0.13 -4.07
CA SER A 189 -7.52 1.48 -3.53
C SER A 189 -8.76 1.92 -2.78
N SER A 190 -8.56 2.49 -1.59
CA SER A 190 -9.63 3.08 -0.77
C SER A 190 -9.32 4.55 -0.56
N PHE A 191 -10.17 5.41 -1.14
CA PHE A 191 -10.07 6.87 -1.08
C PHE A 191 -11.02 7.43 -0.03
N HIS A 192 -10.69 8.60 0.52
CA HIS A 192 -11.60 9.34 1.38
C HIS A 192 -12.76 9.92 0.56
N ASN A 193 -13.98 9.66 1.00
CA ASN A 193 -15.22 10.02 0.29
C ASN A 193 -15.52 11.54 0.29
N GLY A 194 -14.89 12.31 1.18
CA GLY A 194 -15.11 13.75 1.32
C GLY A 194 -14.47 14.61 0.22
N ASN A 195 -13.61 14.04 -0.62
CA ASN A 195 -12.96 14.77 -1.70
C ASN A 195 -13.83 14.79 -2.97
N THR A 196 -14.08 15.98 -3.51
CA THR A 196 -14.79 16.13 -4.79
C THR A 196 -13.98 15.60 -5.98
N LEU A 197 -12.66 15.60 -5.86
CA LEU A 197 -11.72 15.04 -6.84
C LEU A 197 -10.83 14.04 -6.13
N ILE A 198 -11.08 12.75 -6.35
CA ILE A 198 -10.35 11.67 -5.69
C ILE A 198 -9.00 11.36 -6.34
N GLY A 199 -8.66 12.04 -7.44
CA GLY A 199 -7.44 11.78 -8.18
C GLY A 199 -7.55 10.51 -9.04
N GLY A 200 -6.42 9.89 -9.33
CA GLY A 200 -6.35 8.67 -10.14
C GLY A 200 -4.94 8.09 -10.12
N HIS A 201 -4.81 6.91 -10.66
CA HIS A 201 -3.55 6.20 -10.80
C HIS A 201 -2.83 6.66 -12.08
N HIS A 202 -1.53 6.94 -11.97
CA HIS A 202 -0.70 7.25 -13.13
C HIS A 202 0.20 6.07 -13.47
N LEU A 203 0.20 5.67 -14.73
CA LEU A 203 1.11 4.67 -15.28
C LEU A 203 2.08 5.35 -16.24
N ASP A 204 3.34 5.39 -15.89
CA ASP A 204 4.35 5.94 -16.77
C ASP A 204 4.75 4.94 -17.89
N LYS A 205 5.45 5.46 -18.91
CA LYS A 205 5.88 4.66 -20.07
C LYS A 205 6.80 3.50 -19.69
N ASN A 206 7.59 3.66 -18.64
CA ASN A 206 8.51 2.64 -18.17
C ASN A 206 7.77 1.51 -17.47
N GLN A 207 6.83 1.85 -16.57
CA GLN A 207 5.97 0.88 -15.91
C GLN A 207 5.15 0.06 -16.92
N ILE A 208 4.51 0.74 -17.90
CA ILE A 208 3.77 0.07 -18.99
C ILE A 208 4.69 -0.89 -19.78
N LYS A 209 5.90 -0.46 -20.14
CA LYS A 209 6.87 -1.31 -20.85
C LYS A 209 7.28 -2.52 -20.01
N ARG A 210 7.57 -2.33 -18.73
CA ARG A 210 7.97 -3.41 -17.81
C ARG A 210 6.86 -4.44 -17.64
N MET A 211 5.61 -4.00 -17.41
CA MET A 211 4.45 -4.89 -17.36
C MET A 211 4.29 -5.68 -18.65
N SER A 212 4.40 -5.03 -19.82
CA SER A 212 4.35 -5.70 -21.13
C SER A 212 5.44 -6.75 -21.31
N GLN A 213 6.65 -6.51 -20.83
CA GLN A 213 7.76 -7.48 -20.87
C GLN A 213 7.52 -8.71 -20.01
N LEU A 214 6.76 -8.57 -18.92
CA LEU A 214 6.33 -9.66 -18.03
C LEU A 214 4.98 -10.24 -18.45
N LYS A 215 4.35 -9.74 -19.53
CA LYS A 215 3.02 -10.11 -20.02
C LYS A 215 1.92 -9.93 -18.96
N LEU A 216 2.02 -8.90 -18.13
CA LEU A 216 1.11 -8.62 -17.04
C LEU A 216 -0.01 -7.68 -17.49
N GLU A 217 -1.22 -8.02 -17.11
CA GLU A 217 -2.38 -7.16 -17.08
C GLU A 217 -2.46 -6.47 -15.71
N ILE A 218 -3.26 -5.40 -15.60
CA ILE A 218 -3.50 -4.69 -14.35
C ILE A 218 -5.00 -4.49 -14.17
N ASP A 219 -5.50 -4.84 -13.00
CA ASP A 219 -6.90 -4.70 -12.60
C ASP A 219 -7.04 -3.76 -11.41
N PHE A 220 -8.05 -2.88 -11.43
CA PHE A 220 -8.26 -1.85 -10.43
C PHE A 220 -9.61 -2.01 -9.72
N ASP A 221 -9.56 -2.26 -8.42
CA ASP A 221 -10.70 -2.18 -7.51
C ASP A 221 -10.60 -0.87 -6.71
N ILE A 222 -11.52 0.06 -6.94
CA ILE A 222 -11.49 1.37 -6.31
C ILE A 222 -12.75 1.54 -5.46
N SER A 223 -12.58 1.89 -4.19
CA SER A 223 -13.66 2.30 -3.29
C SER A 223 -13.46 3.72 -2.79
N ALA A 224 -14.57 4.39 -2.44
CA ALA A 224 -14.57 5.64 -1.70
C ALA A 224 -15.29 5.39 -0.38
N ASP A 225 -14.57 5.59 0.71
CA ASP A 225 -14.99 5.24 2.07
C ASP A 225 -14.93 6.47 3.00
N GLY A 226 -15.51 6.37 4.19
CA GLY A 226 -15.50 7.42 5.20
C GLY A 226 -16.65 8.43 5.09
N ASN A 227 -16.61 9.46 5.94
CA ASN A 227 -17.64 10.47 6.08
C ASN A 227 -17.39 11.66 5.16
N PHE A 228 -18.46 12.29 4.68
CA PHE A 228 -18.36 13.54 3.93
C PHE A 228 -17.96 14.71 4.83
N PHE A 229 -17.20 15.64 4.28
CA PHE A 229 -17.00 16.95 4.91
C PHE A 229 -18.35 17.69 5.00
N THR A 230 -18.67 18.21 6.16
CA THR A 230 -19.91 18.95 6.47
C THR A 230 -19.62 20.45 6.59
#